data_6157e046c2aa262fc72e3a0a5e52bd4f
#
_entry.id   6157e046c2aa262fc72e3a0a5e52bd4f
#
_cell.length_a   1.000
_cell.length_b   1.000
_cell.length_c   1.000
_cell.angle_alpha   90.00
_cell.angle_beta   90.00
_cell.angle_gamma   90.00
#
_symmetry.space_group_name_H-M   'P 1'
#
loop_
_entity.id
_entity.type
_entity.pdbx_description
1 polymer ?
#
loop_
_entity_poly.entity_id
_entity_poly.type
_entity_poly.pdbx_seq_one_letter_code
_entity_poly.pdbx_strand_id
1 'polypeptide(L)'
;VGYHAQSGTRDGGGMNVALGHGAKAYGWQETVTGIKSIVEAGSGHDGYLASVYGGLNTVASNKADQNDGMANTVVGTLNKTEGANGALVFGAGNSVTHSFGTAPTDEDGNSMNEHWSDAILGGGQKYAIGEGPLGHDEIRKAMGLAMSTGGGSVVTMGNGNTSDYAVHSQIIGSGNILTGTANTPSINNTINGYGNTGRNVERMSMMGTGNNISDGTADVVIGDYHHMDGGKNNVILGSMATEKKTVEKTYTMKDVSGNVILEKKYKVTENVPIKSHTANISNAVMLGYNTDVEKDGGVALGADSIASVDKGAAGYDPAAGDHANDTTGTWKATAAAVSVGKAADPTSAAVTRQITNVAAGTQDTDAVNVAQLKAVNTKYDTKLSRGFIIKKGGETVGETISLNGDTAPEITFDVAEANKGLTVDRDGKTIKYGIDGSKIDLNGNDTIPGWTLEVGVKPGIPTNTGSAEGNKKVIKPNDTVTLRADNGIRLKQENGVVDIGLKYMAVDTKWTNINDAAATNGGMAIGANSNADGETSVALGWGS
;
A
#
# COMPACT_ATOMS: atom_id res chain seq x y z
N VAL A 1 38.23 41.87 -26.86
CA VAL A 1 39.68 41.84 -26.77
C VAL A 1 40.16 40.40 -26.92
N GLY A 2 41.09 40.15 -27.83
CA GLY A 2 41.64 38.84 -28.15
C GLY A 2 41.67 38.56 -29.64
N TYR A 3 42.53 37.62 -30.09
CA TYR A 3 42.67 37.28 -31.51
C TYR A 3 41.34 36.68 -32.03
N HIS A 4 40.80 37.26 -33.13
CA HIS A 4 39.47 36.93 -33.67
C HIS A 4 38.28 37.10 -32.70
N ALA A 5 38.39 37.87 -31.61
CA ALA A 5 37.26 38.27 -30.80
C ALA A 5 36.31 39.19 -31.60
N GLN A 6 35.02 38.92 -31.56
CA GLN A 6 34.01 39.70 -32.27
C GLN A 6 32.88 40.11 -31.30
N SER A 7 32.57 41.42 -31.30
CA SER A 7 31.46 41.98 -30.53
C SER A 7 30.63 42.82 -31.48
N GLY A 8 29.32 42.59 -31.51
CA GLY A 8 28.39 43.29 -32.37
C GLY A 8 27.27 42.37 -32.83
N THR A 9 26.17 42.94 -33.28
CA THR A 9 25.05 42.17 -33.86
C THR A 9 25.24 42.03 -35.37
N ARG A 10 24.63 41.00 -35.96
CA ARG A 10 24.54 40.92 -37.43
C ARG A 10 23.75 42.08 -38.03
N ASP A 11 22.88 42.72 -37.25
CA ASP A 11 21.95 43.79 -37.68
C ASP A 11 22.17 45.16 -36.99
N GLY A 12 23.35 45.40 -36.40
CA GLY A 12 23.76 46.73 -35.94
C GLY A 12 23.49 47.13 -34.49
N GLY A 13 23.08 46.21 -33.60
CA GLY A 13 22.95 46.43 -32.15
C GLY A 13 24.22 46.05 -31.39
N GLY A 14 24.27 46.28 -30.06
CA GLY A 14 25.50 45.96 -29.37
C GLY A 14 25.51 46.05 -27.85
N MET A 15 26.37 46.87 -27.30
CA MET A 15 26.76 46.91 -25.88
C MET A 15 27.28 45.55 -25.37
N ASN A 16 27.98 44.82 -26.24
CA ASN A 16 28.47 43.48 -25.96
C ASN A 16 29.94 43.49 -25.57
N VAL A 17 30.33 42.55 -24.72
CA VAL A 17 31.72 42.32 -24.35
C VAL A 17 32.15 40.95 -24.90
N ALA A 18 33.15 40.92 -25.78
CA ALA A 18 33.81 39.71 -26.23
C ALA A 18 35.29 39.71 -25.81
N LEU A 19 35.70 38.82 -24.96
CA LEU A 19 37.05 38.72 -24.40
C LEU A 19 37.61 37.32 -24.54
N GLY A 20 38.69 37.15 -25.28
CA GLY A 20 39.36 35.86 -25.48
C GLY A 20 39.55 35.49 -26.96
N HIS A 21 40.38 34.47 -27.23
CA HIS A 21 40.64 34.01 -28.59
C HIS A 21 39.36 33.42 -29.23
N GLY A 22 38.87 34.05 -30.29
CA GLY A 22 37.69 33.60 -31.02
C GLY A 22 36.37 33.73 -30.24
N ALA A 23 36.32 34.50 -29.17
CA ALA A 23 35.09 34.81 -28.46
C ALA A 23 34.15 35.63 -29.35
N LYS A 24 32.85 35.29 -29.40
CA LYS A 24 31.86 35.97 -30.23
C LYS A 24 30.61 36.30 -29.42
N ALA A 25 30.23 37.58 -29.46
CA ALA A 25 29.02 38.10 -28.83
C ALA A 25 28.18 38.81 -29.88
N TYR A 26 27.16 38.15 -30.41
CA TYR A 26 26.37 38.64 -31.55
C TYR A 26 24.95 39.09 -31.18
N GLY A 27 24.51 38.89 -29.95
CA GLY A 27 23.22 39.39 -29.48
C GLY A 27 23.30 40.79 -28.86
N TRP A 28 22.51 41.05 -27.81
CA TRP A 28 22.41 42.35 -27.16
C TRP A 28 22.80 42.29 -25.68
N GLN A 29 23.63 43.22 -25.21
CA GLN A 29 24.06 43.39 -23.81
C GLN A 29 24.68 42.11 -23.22
N GLU A 30 25.48 41.44 -23.99
CA GLU A 30 26.06 40.13 -23.65
C GLU A 30 27.48 40.27 -23.13
N THR A 31 27.87 39.30 -22.32
CA THR A 31 29.25 39.10 -21.91
C THR A 31 29.74 37.72 -22.32
N VAL A 32 30.70 37.65 -23.23
CA VAL A 32 31.35 36.41 -23.65
C VAL A 32 32.84 36.48 -23.33
N THR A 33 33.25 35.68 -22.35
CA THR A 33 34.65 35.62 -21.92
C THR A 33 35.19 34.20 -22.06
N GLY A 34 36.25 34.02 -22.88
CA GLY A 34 36.88 32.71 -23.00
C GLY A 34 37.29 32.35 -24.41
N ILE A 35 37.72 31.09 -24.60
CA ILE A 35 38.23 30.61 -25.89
C ILE A 35 37.08 30.04 -26.73
N LYS A 36 36.87 30.60 -27.93
CA LYS A 36 35.87 30.12 -28.89
C LYS A 36 34.46 29.93 -28.32
N SER A 37 34.11 30.63 -27.24
CA SER A 37 32.74 30.69 -26.76
C SER A 37 31.94 31.66 -27.62
N ILE A 38 30.68 31.36 -27.88
CA ILE A 38 29.84 32.12 -28.80
C ILE A 38 28.42 32.30 -28.23
N VAL A 39 27.90 33.52 -28.36
CA VAL A 39 26.47 33.78 -28.37
C VAL A 39 26.09 34.07 -29.82
N GLU A 40 25.27 33.18 -30.40
CA GLU A 40 24.75 33.33 -31.76
C GLU A 40 23.45 34.14 -31.68
N ALA A 41 23.35 35.18 -32.51
CA ALA A 41 22.11 35.90 -32.67
C ALA A 41 21.38 35.42 -33.93
N GLY A 42 20.08 35.25 -33.82
CA GLY A 42 19.16 35.16 -34.94
C GLY A 42 18.78 36.57 -35.47
N SER A 43 17.66 36.69 -36.15
CA SER A 43 17.06 37.96 -36.51
C SER A 43 16.17 38.45 -35.35
N GLY A 44 16.49 39.55 -34.73
CA GLY A 44 15.71 40.13 -33.64
C GLY A 44 16.50 40.30 -32.34
N HIS A 45 15.88 40.12 -31.20
CA HIS A 45 16.48 40.34 -29.88
C HIS A 45 17.04 39.04 -29.24
N ASP A 46 17.45 38.10 -30.06
CA ASP A 46 17.93 36.79 -29.63
C ASP A 46 19.22 36.90 -28.79
N GLY A 47 19.35 36.08 -27.78
CA GLY A 47 20.54 35.92 -26.97
C GLY A 47 20.89 37.11 -26.05
N TYR A 48 20.00 38.06 -25.85
CA TYR A 48 20.33 39.23 -25.03
C TYR A 48 20.47 38.90 -23.54
N LEU A 49 21.33 39.70 -22.86
CA LEU A 49 21.70 39.54 -21.47
C LEU A 49 22.38 38.19 -21.14
N ALA A 50 22.87 37.49 -22.16
CA ALA A 50 23.60 36.24 -21.92
C ALA A 50 24.98 36.52 -21.30
N SER A 51 25.38 35.70 -20.35
CA SER A 51 26.67 35.74 -19.66
C SER A 51 27.40 34.41 -19.84
N VAL A 52 28.47 34.40 -20.63
CA VAL A 52 29.20 33.19 -21.00
C VAL A 52 30.66 33.27 -20.57
N TYR A 53 31.10 32.34 -19.74
CA TYR A 53 32.47 32.28 -19.23
C TYR A 53 33.09 30.90 -19.46
N GLY A 54 34.30 30.85 -20.06
CA GLY A 54 35.05 29.61 -20.27
C GLY A 54 35.26 29.25 -21.73
N GLY A 55 35.45 27.99 -22.06
CA GLY A 55 35.86 27.59 -23.41
C GLY A 55 34.78 26.84 -24.20
N LEU A 56 34.64 27.16 -25.48
CA LEU A 56 33.81 26.40 -26.41
C LEU A 56 32.32 26.30 -26.01
N ASN A 57 31.83 27.27 -25.25
CA ASN A 57 30.41 27.31 -24.87
C ASN A 57 29.60 27.96 -26.00
N THR A 58 28.36 27.52 -26.19
CA THR A 58 27.45 28.05 -27.20
C THR A 58 26.14 28.46 -26.57
N VAL A 59 25.70 29.67 -26.82
CA VAL A 59 24.33 30.12 -26.58
C VAL A 59 23.73 30.42 -27.96
N ALA A 60 22.73 29.70 -28.38
CA ALA A 60 22.05 29.83 -29.65
C ALA A 60 20.56 30.07 -29.46
N SER A 61 19.94 30.80 -30.37
CA SER A 61 18.49 30.91 -30.42
C SER A 61 17.88 29.88 -31.37
N ASN A 62 16.62 29.51 -31.12
CA ASN A 62 15.82 28.74 -32.06
C ASN A 62 15.19 29.72 -33.06
N LYS A 63 15.62 29.69 -34.29
CA LYS A 63 15.28 30.66 -35.35
C LYS A 63 13.79 30.90 -35.61
N ALA A 64 12.90 30.16 -34.96
CA ALA A 64 11.46 30.27 -35.12
C ALA A 64 10.78 31.24 -34.14
N ASP A 65 11.46 31.63 -33.04
CA ASP A 65 10.89 32.45 -31.99
C ASP A 65 11.86 33.65 -31.69
N GLN A 66 11.37 34.87 -31.77
CA GLN A 66 12.20 36.06 -31.71
C GLN A 66 12.68 36.47 -30.30
N ASN A 67 12.29 35.71 -29.25
CA ASN A 67 12.56 36.07 -27.87
C ASN A 67 13.20 34.92 -27.08
N ASP A 68 13.97 34.06 -27.72
CA ASP A 68 14.70 32.98 -27.06
C ASP A 68 16.22 33.30 -26.90
N GLY A 69 16.89 32.52 -26.08
CA GLY A 69 18.31 32.74 -25.74
C GLY A 69 18.56 33.79 -24.66
N MET A 70 17.50 34.34 -24.05
CA MET A 70 17.56 35.46 -23.11
C MET A 70 18.10 35.05 -21.74
N ALA A 71 18.97 35.92 -21.19
CA ALA A 71 19.43 35.84 -19.79
C ALA A 71 20.09 34.52 -19.39
N ASN A 72 20.63 33.78 -20.31
CA ASN A 72 21.36 32.54 -20.03
C ASN A 72 22.71 32.83 -19.37
N THR A 73 23.03 32.10 -18.31
CA THR A 73 24.36 32.14 -17.70
C THR A 73 25.04 30.79 -17.90
N VAL A 74 26.13 30.76 -18.63
CA VAL A 74 26.87 29.56 -18.98
C VAL A 74 28.32 29.67 -18.53
N VAL A 75 28.73 28.81 -17.63
CA VAL A 75 30.07 28.78 -17.05
C VAL A 75 30.69 27.40 -17.22
N GLY A 76 31.89 27.36 -17.81
CA GLY A 76 32.60 26.08 -17.95
C GLY A 76 33.05 25.80 -19.38
N THR A 77 32.95 24.59 -19.84
CA THR A 77 33.51 24.17 -21.12
C THR A 77 32.54 23.28 -21.92
N LEU A 78 32.41 23.57 -23.21
CA LEU A 78 31.58 22.78 -24.14
C LEU A 78 30.10 22.68 -23.73
N ASN A 79 29.59 23.63 -22.98
CA ASN A 79 28.17 23.70 -22.66
C ASN A 79 27.41 24.36 -23.83
N LYS A 80 26.16 23.92 -24.02
CA LYS A 80 25.27 24.43 -25.04
C LYS A 80 23.94 24.85 -24.43
N THR A 81 23.45 26.03 -24.80
CA THR A 81 22.03 26.37 -24.69
C THR A 81 21.50 26.72 -26.08
N GLU A 82 20.31 26.26 -26.43
CA GLU A 82 19.67 26.59 -27.71
C GLU A 82 18.15 26.68 -27.49
N GLY A 83 17.56 27.80 -27.87
CA GLY A 83 16.14 28.03 -27.62
C GLY A 83 15.80 27.89 -26.12
N ALA A 84 16.58 28.56 -25.26
CA ALA A 84 16.42 28.50 -23.81
C ALA A 84 16.48 29.89 -23.20
N ASN A 85 15.61 30.18 -22.23
CA ASN A 85 15.56 31.43 -21.50
C ASN A 85 15.86 31.22 -20.01
N GLY A 86 16.75 32.06 -19.44
CA GLY A 86 17.07 32.00 -18.02
C GLY A 86 17.78 30.72 -17.59
N ALA A 87 18.44 30.03 -18.49
CA ALA A 87 19.18 28.83 -18.16
C ALA A 87 20.45 29.15 -17.36
N LEU A 88 20.69 28.38 -16.30
CA LEU A 88 21.88 28.46 -15.48
C LEU A 88 22.69 27.17 -15.66
N VAL A 89 23.79 27.26 -16.40
CA VAL A 89 24.58 26.09 -16.79
C VAL A 89 26.01 26.20 -16.25
N PHE A 90 26.39 25.27 -15.40
CA PHE A 90 27.72 25.18 -14.79
C PHE A 90 28.35 23.81 -15.03
N GLY A 91 29.57 23.78 -15.56
CA GLY A 91 30.32 22.54 -15.72
C GLY A 91 30.79 22.27 -17.13
N ALA A 92 30.79 21.00 -17.56
CA ALA A 92 31.30 20.65 -18.87
C ALA A 92 30.34 19.77 -19.68
N GLY A 93 30.16 20.11 -20.95
CA GLY A 93 29.38 19.29 -21.88
C GLY A 93 27.88 19.19 -21.56
N ASN A 94 27.34 20.13 -20.80
CA ASN A 94 25.89 20.16 -20.54
C ASN A 94 25.15 20.77 -21.75
N SER A 95 23.95 20.31 -22.02
CA SER A 95 23.07 20.78 -23.07
C SER A 95 21.71 21.16 -22.52
N VAL A 96 21.24 22.37 -22.78
CA VAL A 96 19.88 22.84 -22.46
C VAL A 96 19.24 23.33 -23.74
N THR A 97 18.22 22.65 -24.23
CA THR A 97 17.57 22.96 -25.50
C THR A 97 16.06 23.10 -25.32
N HIS A 98 15.43 23.94 -26.14
CA HIS A 98 13.99 24.20 -26.17
C HIS A 98 13.38 24.47 -24.77
N SER A 99 14.11 25.20 -23.93
CA SER A 99 13.74 25.48 -22.55
C SER A 99 13.17 26.89 -22.43
N PHE A 100 11.90 27.03 -22.74
CA PHE A 100 11.10 28.25 -22.58
C PHE A 100 9.68 27.88 -22.19
N GLY A 101 9.05 28.70 -21.36
CA GLY A 101 7.66 28.55 -20.94
C GLY A 101 6.71 29.33 -21.85
N THR A 102 5.44 29.07 -21.72
CA THR A 102 4.40 29.87 -22.35
C THR A 102 4.09 31.06 -21.47
N ALA A 103 4.39 32.27 -21.95
CA ALA A 103 4.00 33.48 -21.27
C ALA A 103 2.48 33.66 -21.29
N PRO A 104 1.88 34.27 -20.25
CA PRO A 104 0.49 34.69 -20.30
C PRO A 104 0.31 35.76 -21.39
N THR A 105 -0.92 35.91 -21.83
CA THR A 105 -1.34 36.95 -22.75
C THR A 105 -1.97 38.11 -21.99
N ASP A 106 -1.83 39.33 -22.55
CA ASP A 106 -2.57 40.51 -22.09
C ASP A 106 -4.05 40.45 -22.51
N GLU A 107 -4.79 41.52 -22.21
CA GLU A 107 -6.22 41.66 -22.54
C GLU A 107 -6.50 41.74 -24.06
N ASP A 108 -5.49 42.09 -24.84
CA ASP A 108 -5.56 42.17 -26.31
C ASP A 108 -5.08 40.86 -26.98
N GLY A 109 -4.67 39.86 -26.19
CA GLY A 109 -4.18 38.56 -26.65
C GLY A 109 -2.71 38.54 -27.07
N ASN A 110 -1.91 39.59 -26.80
CA ASN A 110 -0.49 39.64 -27.09
C ASN A 110 0.29 38.92 -25.97
N SER A 111 1.41 38.32 -26.32
CA SER A 111 2.28 37.66 -25.34
C SER A 111 2.91 38.68 -24.39
N MET A 112 2.77 38.43 -23.09
CA MET A 112 3.45 39.25 -22.08
C MET A 112 4.97 39.20 -22.18
N ASN A 113 5.55 38.20 -22.83
CA ASN A 113 6.99 38.16 -23.10
C ASN A 113 7.47 39.36 -23.95
N GLU A 114 6.67 39.81 -24.91
CA GLU A 114 7.00 40.99 -25.71
C GLU A 114 7.05 42.23 -24.83
N HIS A 115 6.05 42.46 -24.00
CA HIS A 115 6.00 43.59 -23.08
C HIS A 115 7.17 43.59 -22.08
N TRP A 116 7.48 42.41 -21.51
CA TRP A 116 8.61 42.30 -20.58
C TRP A 116 9.97 42.48 -21.28
N SER A 117 10.12 41.94 -22.49
CA SER A 117 11.31 42.10 -23.27
C SER A 117 11.54 43.59 -23.63
N ASP A 118 10.52 44.28 -24.06
CA ASP A 118 10.58 45.71 -24.36
C ASP A 118 10.91 46.54 -23.10
N ALA A 119 10.34 46.23 -21.97
CA ALA A 119 10.65 46.86 -20.69
C ALA A 119 12.11 46.65 -20.29
N ILE A 120 12.62 45.42 -20.42
CA ILE A 120 14.01 45.08 -20.09
C ILE A 120 14.98 45.76 -21.05
N LEU A 121 14.75 45.63 -22.34
CA LEU A 121 15.61 46.22 -23.37
C LEU A 121 15.52 47.74 -23.38
N GLY A 122 14.31 48.31 -23.39
CA GLY A 122 14.07 49.72 -23.35
C GLY A 122 14.62 50.38 -22.09
N GLY A 123 14.40 49.76 -20.95
CA GLY A 123 14.94 50.16 -19.66
C GLY A 123 16.45 50.02 -19.59
N GLY A 124 16.98 48.87 -20.07
CA GLY A 124 18.41 48.60 -20.08
C GLY A 124 19.21 49.49 -21.02
N GLN A 125 18.69 49.82 -22.20
CA GLN A 125 19.39 50.65 -23.16
C GLN A 125 19.39 52.14 -22.79
N LYS A 126 18.25 52.66 -22.38
CA LYS A 126 18.09 54.09 -22.09
C LYS A 126 18.43 54.48 -20.66
N TYR A 127 18.36 53.51 -19.72
CA TYR A 127 18.22 53.80 -18.31
C TYR A 127 19.07 52.93 -17.38
N ALA A 128 20.05 52.23 -17.94
CA ALA A 128 20.91 51.27 -17.23
C ALA A 128 21.64 51.83 -15.98
N ILE A 129 21.61 53.12 -15.76
CA ILE A 129 22.33 53.78 -14.65
C ILE A 129 21.45 54.88 -14.01
N GLY A 130 20.14 54.65 -13.92
CA GLY A 130 19.27 55.59 -13.21
C GLY A 130 18.85 56.85 -13.94
N GLU A 131 19.06 56.92 -15.23
CA GLU A 131 18.79 58.11 -16.07
C GLU A 131 17.44 58.11 -16.81
N GLY A 132 16.55 57.20 -16.43
CA GLY A 132 15.28 57.05 -17.14
C GLY A 132 14.06 56.78 -16.27
N PRO A 133 12.84 56.67 -16.88
CA PRO A 133 11.61 56.52 -16.15
C PRO A 133 11.43 55.17 -15.47
N LEU A 134 12.20 54.13 -15.87
CA LEU A 134 12.18 52.83 -15.23
C LEU A 134 13.36 52.70 -14.28
N GLY A 135 13.09 52.56 -12.99
CA GLY A 135 14.10 52.22 -12.00
C GLY A 135 14.57 50.76 -12.12
N HIS A 136 15.76 50.46 -11.56
CA HIS A 136 16.30 49.09 -11.55
C HIS A 136 15.34 48.03 -10.97
N ASP A 137 14.49 48.45 -10.06
CA ASP A 137 13.52 47.51 -9.45
C ASP A 137 12.41 47.10 -10.41
N GLU A 138 11.95 48.00 -11.29
CA GLU A 138 10.95 47.68 -12.28
C GLU A 138 11.53 46.81 -13.40
N ILE A 139 12.77 47.05 -13.82
CA ILE A 139 13.49 46.21 -14.77
C ILE A 139 13.68 44.79 -14.15
N ARG A 140 14.03 44.69 -12.86
CA ARG A 140 14.19 43.45 -12.16
C ARG A 140 12.86 42.68 -12.05
N LYS A 141 11.74 43.37 -11.80
CA LYS A 141 10.40 42.78 -11.81
C LYS A 141 10.04 42.23 -13.19
N ALA A 142 10.24 43.01 -14.26
CA ALA A 142 9.96 42.55 -15.61
C ALA A 142 10.80 41.31 -15.96
N MET A 143 12.08 41.30 -15.61
CA MET A 143 12.94 40.13 -15.78
C MET A 143 12.44 38.95 -14.97
N GLY A 144 12.09 39.16 -13.71
CA GLY A 144 11.54 38.10 -12.84
C GLY A 144 10.27 37.49 -13.39
N LEU A 145 9.36 38.32 -13.90
CA LEU A 145 8.11 37.85 -14.54
C LEU A 145 8.41 37.10 -15.84
N ALA A 146 9.26 37.65 -16.71
CA ALA A 146 9.65 36.98 -17.96
C ALA A 146 10.25 35.59 -17.69
N MET A 147 11.15 35.48 -16.71
CA MET A 147 11.80 34.20 -16.39
C MET A 147 10.89 33.22 -15.66
N SER A 148 9.96 33.68 -14.81
CA SER A 148 9.06 32.81 -14.06
C SER A 148 7.86 32.27 -14.85
N THR A 149 7.53 32.93 -15.97
CA THR A 149 6.38 32.54 -16.81
C THR A 149 6.82 32.11 -18.22
N GLY A 150 7.56 32.94 -18.94
CA GLY A 150 8.03 32.66 -20.29
C GLY A 150 9.45 32.08 -20.36
N GLY A 151 10.23 32.23 -19.28
CA GLY A 151 11.57 31.64 -19.20
C GLY A 151 11.54 30.17 -18.83
N GLY A 152 12.39 29.36 -19.45
CA GLY A 152 12.55 27.95 -19.07
C GLY A 152 13.16 27.76 -17.69
N SER A 153 14.03 28.71 -17.28
CA SER A 153 14.66 28.74 -15.94
C SER A 153 15.22 27.38 -15.49
N VAL A 154 15.93 26.69 -16.38
CA VAL A 154 16.56 25.41 -16.07
C VAL A 154 17.93 25.62 -15.43
N VAL A 155 18.17 24.99 -14.32
CA VAL A 155 19.46 24.91 -13.65
C VAL A 155 20.13 23.60 -13.98
N THR A 156 21.30 23.63 -14.64
CA THR A 156 22.10 22.44 -14.93
C THR A 156 23.50 22.60 -14.35
N MET A 157 23.88 21.73 -13.42
CA MET A 157 25.17 21.76 -12.74
C MET A 157 25.86 20.42 -12.81
N GLY A 158 27.08 20.37 -13.33
CA GLY A 158 27.87 19.14 -13.45
C GLY A 158 28.33 18.86 -14.87
N ASN A 159 28.38 17.59 -15.28
CA ASN A 159 28.98 17.23 -16.56
C ASN A 159 28.06 16.35 -17.41
N GLY A 160 27.94 16.70 -18.69
CA GLY A 160 27.22 15.85 -19.65
C GLY A 160 25.74 15.69 -19.39
N ASN A 161 25.12 16.60 -18.66
CA ASN A 161 23.67 16.56 -18.45
C ASN A 161 22.95 17.11 -19.69
N THR A 162 21.80 16.56 -20.00
CA THR A 162 20.96 16.96 -21.12
C THR A 162 19.57 17.37 -20.60
N SER A 163 19.15 18.57 -21.02
CA SER A 163 17.79 19.07 -20.82
C SER A 163 17.20 19.45 -22.16
N ASP A 164 16.07 18.90 -22.52
CA ASP A 164 15.36 19.20 -23.76
C ASP A 164 13.86 19.30 -23.53
N TYR A 165 13.24 20.41 -23.94
CA TYR A 165 11.85 20.71 -23.58
C TYR A 165 11.57 20.60 -22.07
N ALA A 166 12.52 21.04 -21.24
CA ALA A 166 12.33 21.10 -19.79
C ALA A 166 12.16 22.55 -19.32
N VAL A 167 11.30 22.76 -18.33
CA VAL A 167 10.95 24.08 -17.83
C VAL A 167 10.98 24.06 -16.30
N HIS A 168 11.49 25.14 -15.67
CA HIS A 168 11.55 25.33 -14.22
C HIS A 168 12.17 24.13 -13.47
N SER A 169 13.19 23.54 -14.04
CA SER A 169 13.74 22.26 -13.56
C SER A 169 15.20 22.40 -13.14
N GLN A 170 15.63 21.54 -12.22
CA GLN A 170 17.02 21.44 -11.76
C GLN A 170 17.62 20.09 -12.11
N ILE A 171 18.83 20.11 -12.66
CA ILE A 171 19.59 18.91 -13.00
C ILE A 171 20.99 19.05 -12.42
N ILE A 172 21.32 18.27 -11.41
CA ILE A 172 22.61 18.33 -10.71
C ILE A 172 23.28 16.96 -10.78
N GLY A 173 24.56 16.95 -11.16
CA GLY A 173 25.34 15.71 -11.24
C GLY A 173 25.89 15.44 -12.62
N SER A 174 25.96 14.19 -13.05
CA SER A 174 26.58 13.84 -14.32
C SER A 174 25.76 12.87 -15.15
N GLY A 175 25.67 13.14 -16.44
CA GLY A 175 25.01 12.25 -17.39
C GLY A 175 23.50 12.12 -17.19
N ASN A 176 22.87 13.04 -16.47
CA ASN A 176 21.41 13.02 -16.28
C ASN A 176 20.72 13.57 -17.53
N ILE A 177 19.55 13.04 -17.83
CA ILE A 177 18.74 13.39 -18.99
C ILE A 177 17.34 13.77 -18.51
N LEU A 178 16.87 14.97 -18.88
CA LEU A 178 15.51 15.40 -18.66
C LEU A 178 14.94 15.88 -20.00
N THR A 179 13.96 15.15 -20.51
CA THR A 179 13.38 15.45 -21.82
C THR A 179 11.87 15.51 -21.76
N GLY A 180 11.32 16.42 -22.52
CA GLY A 180 9.90 16.50 -22.84
C GLY A 180 9.70 16.53 -24.35
N THR A 181 8.56 17.06 -24.76
CA THR A 181 8.25 17.43 -26.14
C THR A 181 7.62 18.81 -26.18
N ALA A 182 7.48 19.40 -27.35
CA ALA A 182 6.79 20.68 -27.49
C ALA A 182 5.35 20.65 -26.92
N ASN A 183 4.66 19.50 -27.01
CA ASN A 183 3.29 19.33 -26.53
C ASN A 183 3.21 18.88 -25.07
N THR A 184 4.24 18.20 -24.57
CA THR A 184 4.33 17.66 -23.20
C THR A 184 5.72 17.97 -22.63
N PRO A 185 6.00 19.25 -22.29
CA PRO A 185 7.28 19.60 -21.69
C PRO A 185 7.42 18.99 -20.29
N SER A 186 8.66 18.69 -19.90
CA SER A 186 8.97 18.27 -18.53
C SER A 186 9.08 19.48 -17.61
N ILE A 187 8.20 19.61 -16.60
CA ILE A 187 8.02 20.84 -15.83
C ILE A 187 8.23 20.63 -14.33
N ASN A 188 8.93 21.59 -13.68
CA ASN A 188 9.10 21.63 -12.22
C ASN A 188 9.79 20.40 -11.62
N ASN A 189 10.82 19.89 -12.29
CA ASN A 189 11.50 18.68 -11.86
C ASN A 189 12.82 18.99 -11.14
N THR A 190 13.20 18.12 -10.22
CA THR A 190 14.52 18.11 -9.60
C THR A 190 15.16 16.74 -9.82
N ILE A 191 16.29 16.71 -10.54
CA ILE A 191 17.10 15.51 -10.76
C ILE A 191 18.47 15.73 -10.14
N ASN A 192 18.89 14.82 -9.26
CA ASN A 192 20.19 14.86 -8.62
C ASN A 192 20.85 13.48 -8.65
N GLY A 193 22.06 13.41 -9.16
CA GLY A 193 22.82 12.16 -9.15
C GLY A 193 23.51 11.85 -10.48
N TYR A 194 23.56 10.57 -10.84
CA TYR A 194 24.31 10.07 -11.98
C TYR A 194 23.45 9.23 -12.93
N GLY A 195 23.43 9.60 -14.21
CA GLY A 195 22.80 8.77 -15.24
C GLY A 195 21.29 8.59 -15.09
N ASN A 196 20.60 9.50 -14.41
CA ASN A 196 19.16 9.47 -14.28
C ASN A 196 18.48 10.01 -15.54
N THR A 197 17.34 9.46 -15.89
CA THR A 197 16.54 9.87 -17.04
C THR A 197 15.10 10.14 -16.61
N GLY A 198 14.61 11.36 -16.91
CA GLY A 198 13.21 11.74 -16.81
C GLY A 198 12.67 12.10 -18.19
N ARG A 199 11.53 11.53 -18.61
CA ARG A 199 10.89 11.86 -19.91
C ARG A 199 9.42 12.17 -19.69
N ASN A 200 8.97 13.32 -20.22
CA ASN A 200 7.59 13.80 -20.09
C ASN A 200 7.13 13.80 -18.63
N VAL A 201 7.99 14.23 -17.70
CA VAL A 201 7.74 14.17 -16.25
C VAL A 201 7.40 15.55 -15.70
N GLU A 202 6.54 15.59 -14.70
CA GLU A 202 6.08 16.83 -14.10
C GLU A 202 6.14 16.76 -12.57
N ARG A 203 6.71 17.79 -11.92
CA ARG A 203 6.86 17.89 -10.45
C ARG A 203 7.55 16.68 -9.82
N MET A 204 8.51 16.12 -10.51
CA MET A 204 9.28 14.98 -10.05
C MET A 204 10.46 15.39 -9.20
N SER A 205 10.70 14.66 -8.12
CA SER A 205 11.95 14.71 -7.35
C SER A 205 12.67 13.38 -7.48
N MET A 206 13.78 13.36 -8.22
CA MET A 206 14.58 12.16 -8.48
C MET A 206 15.99 12.34 -7.91
N MET A 207 16.44 11.43 -7.07
CA MET A 207 17.78 11.44 -6.48
C MET A 207 18.39 10.03 -6.47
N GLY A 208 19.58 9.88 -7.04
CA GLY A 208 20.29 8.61 -7.07
C GLY A 208 20.98 8.33 -8.39
N THR A 209 21.12 7.06 -8.74
CA THR A 209 21.86 6.60 -9.91
C THR A 209 21.01 5.74 -10.83
N GLY A 210 21.03 6.02 -12.11
CA GLY A 210 20.46 5.15 -13.14
C GLY A 210 18.95 4.97 -13.09
N ASN A 211 18.23 5.91 -12.48
CA ASN A 211 16.76 5.91 -12.49
C ASN A 211 16.26 6.31 -13.88
N ASN A 212 15.21 5.67 -14.34
CA ASN A 212 14.58 5.92 -15.64
C ASN A 212 13.06 5.98 -15.47
N ILE A 213 12.53 7.20 -15.49
CA ILE A 213 11.11 7.47 -15.25
C ILE A 213 10.54 8.16 -16.48
N SER A 214 9.44 7.66 -17.01
CA SER A 214 8.68 8.27 -18.10
C SER A 214 7.24 8.57 -17.67
N ASP A 215 6.67 9.63 -18.19
CA ASP A 215 5.25 9.99 -18.06
C ASP A 215 4.74 10.09 -16.61
N GLY A 216 5.64 10.33 -15.65
CA GLY A 216 5.34 10.42 -14.22
C GLY A 216 4.97 11.84 -13.77
N THR A 217 4.11 11.95 -12.75
CA THR A 217 3.67 13.24 -12.21
C THR A 217 3.71 13.25 -10.68
N ALA A 218 4.40 14.22 -10.10
CA ALA A 218 4.48 14.45 -8.66
C ALA A 218 5.05 13.26 -7.87
N ASP A 219 5.98 12.53 -8.47
CA ASP A 219 6.64 11.39 -7.83
C ASP A 219 7.93 11.83 -7.10
N VAL A 220 8.19 11.21 -5.97
CA VAL A 220 9.45 11.29 -5.23
C VAL A 220 10.17 9.97 -5.34
N VAL A 221 11.33 9.95 -5.99
CA VAL A 221 12.14 8.75 -6.21
C VAL A 221 13.54 8.99 -5.67
N ILE A 222 13.87 8.36 -4.56
CA ILE A 222 15.18 8.46 -3.91
C ILE A 222 15.77 7.05 -3.78
N GLY A 223 16.83 6.80 -4.52
CA GLY A 223 17.48 5.51 -4.62
C GLY A 223 18.01 5.26 -6.02
N ASP A 224 18.38 4.03 -6.32
CA ASP A 224 19.07 3.71 -7.54
C ASP A 224 18.28 2.71 -8.40
N TYR A 225 18.41 2.85 -9.71
CA TYR A 225 17.92 1.92 -10.73
C TYR A 225 16.40 1.70 -10.74
N HIS A 226 15.63 2.68 -10.33
CA HIS A 226 14.18 2.64 -10.48
C HIS A 226 13.79 2.85 -11.95
N HIS A 227 13.02 1.91 -12.49
CA HIS A 227 12.40 2.05 -13.81
C HIS A 227 10.89 2.05 -13.65
N MET A 228 10.27 3.15 -14.07
CA MET A 228 8.81 3.33 -13.95
C MET A 228 8.28 4.02 -15.20
N ASP A 229 7.16 3.55 -15.69
CA ASP A 229 6.43 4.12 -16.81
C ASP A 229 5.04 4.56 -16.36
N GLY A 230 4.78 5.84 -16.43
CA GLY A 230 3.58 6.46 -15.87
C GLY A 230 3.55 6.53 -14.34
N GLY A 231 2.41 6.92 -13.81
CA GLY A 231 2.17 7.00 -12.37
C GLY A 231 2.08 8.42 -11.83
N LYS A 232 1.46 8.54 -10.63
CA LYS A 232 1.24 9.84 -10.00
C LYS A 232 1.32 9.77 -8.48
N ASN A 233 1.95 10.80 -7.89
CA ASN A 233 1.99 10.99 -6.43
C ASN A 233 2.61 9.80 -5.67
N ASN A 234 3.60 9.15 -6.25
CA ASN A 234 4.28 8.03 -5.62
C ASN A 234 5.45 8.52 -4.76
N VAL A 235 5.70 7.81 -3.66
CA VAL A 235 6.88 8.01 -2.80
C VAL A 235 7.70 6.73 -2.80
N ILE A 236 8.89 6.78 -3.37
CA ILE A 236 9.81 5.64 -3.50
C ILE A 236 11.12 5.98 -2.81
N LEU A 237 11.43 5.27 -1.74
CA LEU A 237 12.68 5.42 -0.98
C LEU A 237 13.37 4.06 -0.84
N GLY A 238 14.49 3.91 -1.51
CA GLY A 238 15.27 2.66 -1.55
C GLY A 238 15.89 2.48 -2.91
N SER A 239 16.53 1.36 -3.18
CA SER A 239 17.12 1.05 -4.48
C SER A 239 16.58 -0.27 -5.00
N MET A 240 16.56 -0.44 -6.31
CA MET A 240 16.16 -1.69 -6.94
C MET A 240 17.29 -2.72 -6.94
N ALA A 241 16.92 -3.98 -6.95
CA ALA A 241 17.86 -5.07 -7.18
C ALA A 241 18.37 -5.01 -8.62
N THR A 242 19.66 -5.18 -8.80
CA THR A 242 20.32 -5.09 -10.11
C THR A 242 21.09 -6.35 -10.44
N GLU A 243 21.26 -6.61 -11.72
CA GLU A 243 22.20 -7.57 -12.27
C GLU A 243 23.24 -6.84 -13.14
N LYS A 244 24.41 -7.46 -13.30
CA LYS A 244 25.43 -6.96 -14.25
C LYS A 244 25.12 -7.48 -15.64
N LYS A 245 24.90 -6.56 -16.58
CA LYS A 245 24.63 -6.90 -17.97
C LYS A 245 25.65 -6.23 -18.88
N THR A 246 26.26 -7.02 -19.76
CA THR A 246 27.12 -6.46 -20.80
C THR A 246 26.26 -6.08 -21.99
N VAL A 247 26.21 -4.77 -22.27
CA VAL A 247 25.47 -4.20 -23.40
C VAL A 247 26.42 -3.68 -24.45
N GLU A 248 26.06 -3.80 -25.71
CA GLU A 248 26.77 -3.19 -26.82
C GLU A 248 26.22 -1.77 -27.03
N LYS A 249 27.08 -0.79 -26.99
CA LYS A 249 26.78 0.61 -27.28
C LYS A 249 27.47 1.04 -28.57
N THR A 250 26.88 1.99 -29.28
CA THR A 250 27.46 2.58 -30.48
C THR A 250 27.84 4.02 -30.19
N TYR A 251 29.09 4.35 -30.44
CA TYR A 251 29.54 5.73 -30.46
C TYR A 251 29.54 6.21 -31.92
N THR A 252 28.79 7.26 -32.18
CA THR A 252 28.68 7.86 -33.51
C THR A 252 29.17 9.31 -33.46
N MET A 253 30.12 9.64 -34.29
CA MET A 253 30.59 11.03 -34.50
C MET A 253 30.10 11.53 -35.85
N LYS A 254 29.54 12.72 -35.86
CA LYS A 254 29.00 13.36 -37.06
C LYS A 254 29.73 14.66 -37.33
N ASP A 255 29.82 15.04 -38.61
CA ASP A 255 30.28 16.37 -39.04
C ASP A 255 29.19 17.45 -38.84
N VAL A 256 29.54 18.70 -39.17
CA VAL A 256 28.61 19.84 -39.05
C VAL A 256 27.39 19.76 -39.96
N SER A 257 27.42 18.90 -40.95
CA SER A 257 26.32 18.64 -41.89
C SER A 257 25.48 17.42 -41.47
N GLY A 258 25.82 16.78 -40.34
CA GLY A 258 25.11 15.62 -39.80
C GLY A 258 25.55 14.27 -40.38
N ASN A 259 26.59 14.24 -41.27
CA ASN A 259 27.09 12.99 -41.83
C ASN A 259 27.94 12.25 -40.81
N VAL A 260 27.77 10.94 -40.74
CA VAL A 260 28.57 10.08 -39.87
C VAL A 260 30.00 10.00 -40.37
N ILE A 261 30.95 10.47 -39.56
CA ILE A 261 32.41 10.42 -39.86
C ILE A 261 33.10 9.31 -39.08
N LEU A 262 32.51 8.84 -38.00
CA LEU A 262 33.00 7.71 -37.21
C LEU A 262 31.86 6.98 -36.53
N GLU A 263 31.85 5.68 -36.66
CA GLU A 263 30.98 4.83 -35.87
C GLU A 263 31.81 3.71 -35.23
N LYS A 264 31.69 3.54 -33.92
CA LYS A 264 32.37 2.48 -33.18
C LYS A 264 31.42 1.83 -32.22
N LYS A 265 31.35 0.51 -32.27
CA LYS A 265 30.69 -0.32 -31.28
C LYS A 265 31.65 -0.64 -30.13
N TYR A 266 31.15 -0.56 -28.93
CA TYR A 266 31.91 -0.94 -27.75
C TYR A 266 31.01 -1.64 -26.73
N LYS A 267 31.59 -2.50 -25.92
CA LYS A 267 30.85 -3.22 -24.88
C LYS A 267 31.11 -2.59 -23.53
N VAL A 268 30.07 -2.37 -22.77
CA VAL A 268 30.15 -1.89 -21.41
C VAL A 268 29.32 -2.81 -20.50
N THR A 269 29.88 -3.15 -19.34
CA THR A 269 29.13 -3.86 -18.32
C THR A 269 28.54 -2.86 -17.36
N GLU A 270 27.22 -2.81 -17.29
CA GLU A 270 26.47 -1.89 -16.45
C GLU A 270 25.50 -2.64 -15.54
N ASN A 271 25.13 -2.04 -14.41
CA ASN A 271 24.06 -2.54 -13.59
C ASN A 271 22.72 -2.19 -14.27
N VAL A 272 21.85 -3.17 -14.37
CA VAL A 272 20.49 -2.98 -14.83
C VAL A 272 19.52 -3.50 -13.78
N PRO A 273 18.37 -2.87 -13.56
CA PRO A 273 17.39 -3.40 -12.62
C PRO A 273 16.87 -4.76 -13.09
N ILE A 274 16.67 -5.68 -12.15
CA ILE A 274 16.15 -7.02 -12.45
C ILE A 274 14.69 -6.93 -12.91
N LYS A 275 13.96 -5.93 -12.40
CA LYS A 275 12.57 -5.65 -12.79
C LYS A 275 12.30 -4.15 -12.84
N SER A 276 11.29 -3.76 -13.60
CA SER A 276 10.68 -2.44 -13.54
C SER A 276 9.55 -2.42 -12.53
N HIS A 277 9.18 -1.24 -12.06
CA HIS A 277 7.94 -1.05 -11.32
C HIS A 277 6.72 -1.30 -12.19
N THR A 278 5.60 -1.62 -11.58
CA THR A 278 4.32 -1.71 -12.27
C THR A 278 3.98 -0.35 -12.91
N ALA A 279 3.62 -0.38 -14.18
CA ALA A 279 3.31 0.84 -14.93
C ALA A 279 2.03 1.51 -14.43
N ASN A 280 1.98 2.85 -14.53
CA ASN A 280 0.82 3.69 -14.20
C ASN A 280 0.34 3.60 -12.75
N ILE A 281 1.16 3.15 -11.82
CA ILE A 281 0.81 3.09 -10.40
C ILE A 281 0.75 4.50 -9.81
N SER A 282 -0.30 4.74 -9.01
CA SER A 282 -0.55 6.05 -8.40
C SER A 282 -0.77 5.97 -6.89
N ASN A 283 -0.36 7.03 -6.19
CA ASN A 283 -0.50 7.18 -4.73
C ASN A 283 0.18 6.06 -3.93
N ALA A 284 1.21 5.44 -4.49
CA ALA A 284 1.94 4.35 -3.87
C ALA A 284 3.04 4.83 -2.93
N VAL A 285 3.31 4.05 -1.88
CA VAL A 285 4.44 4.25 -0.98
C VAL A 285 5.32 3.00 -1.00
N MET A 286 6.56 3.15 -1.40
CA MET A 286 7.56 2.08 -1.49
C MET A 286 8.77 2.46 -0.63
N LEU A 287 8.93 1.80 0.52
CA LEU A 287 10.01 2.08 1.46
C LEU A 287 10.88 0.85 1.68
N GLY A 288 12.05 0.82 1.07
CA GLY A 288 13.01 -0.27 1.22
C GLY A 288 13.66 -0.72 -0.09
N TYR A 289 14.63 -1.61 0.02
CA TYR A 289 15.32 -2.19 -1.12
C TYR A 289 14.39 -3.13 -1.90
N ASN A 290 14.36 -3.00 -3.22
CA ASN A 290 13.62 -3.88 -4.15
C ASN A 290 12.11 -4.00 -3.84
N THR A 291 11.52 -2.93 -3.30
CA THR A 291 10.07 -2.85 -3.02
C THR A 291 9.28 -2.60 -4.29
N ASP A 292 8.02 -3.03 -4.31
CA ASP A 292 7.11 -2.74 -5.40
C ASP A 292 5.66 -2.63 -4.93
N VAL A 293 4.84 -1.91 -5.69
CA VAL A 293 3.40 -1.78 -5.48
C VAL A 293 2.69 -2.07 -6.80
N GLU A 294 1.78 -3.00 -6.79
CA GLU A 294 1.03 -3.45 -7.97
C GLU A 294 -0.40 -2.88 -8.04
N LYS A 295 -0.82 -2.15 -7.01
CA LYS A 295 -2.18 -1.59 -6.90
C LYS A 295 -2.13 -0.16 -6.40
N ASP A 296 -2.92 0.71 -7.03
CA ASP A 296 -3.01 2.12 -6.65
C ASP A 296 -3.30 2.32 -5.16
N GLY A 297 -2.55 3.21 -4.55
CA GLY A 297 -2.68 3.49 -3.11
C GLY A 297 -2.06 2.43 -2.20
N GLY A 298 -1.36 1.44 -2.76
CA GLY A 298 -0.68 0.41 -1.98
C GLY A 298 0.57 0.93 -1.26
N VAL A 299 0.94 0.25 -0.19
CA VAL A 299 2.12 0.58 0.63
C VAL A 299 2.99 -0.66 0.79
N ALA A 300 4.24 -0.62 0.34
CA ALA A 300 5.23 -1.68 0.52
C ALA A 300 6.32 -1.23 1.50
N LEU A 301 6.46 -1.91 2.63
CA LEU A 301 7.39 -1.57 3.70
C LEU A 301 8.44 -2.66 3.93
N GLY A 302 9.70 -2.29 3.81
CA GLY A 302 10.84 -3.19 4.04
C GLY A 302 11.31 -3.89 2.76
N ALA A 303 12.57 -4.34 2.76
CA ALA A 303 13.20 -4.94 1.59
C ALA A 303 12.38 -6.10 1.00
N ASP A 304 12.32 -6.17 -0.32
CA ASP A 304 11.57 -7.18 -1.09
C ASP A 304 10.06 -7.24 -0.82
N SER A 305 9.48 -6.23 -0.17
CA SER A 305 8.03 -6.17 0.03
C SER A 305 7.30 -5.80 -1.25
N ILE A 306 6.17 -6.46 -1.51
CA ILE A 306 5.30 -6.19 -2.66
C ILE A 306 3.86 -6.02 -2.16
N ALA A 307 3.23 -4.89 -2.47
CA ALA A 307 1.83 -4.64 -2.18
C ALA A 307 0.97 -4.97 -3.41
N SER A 308 0.41 -6.19 -3.43
CA SER A 308 -0.33 -6.74 -4.58
C SER A 308 -1.84 -6.84 -4.36
N VAL A 309 -2.33 -6.62 -3.15
CA VAL A 309 -3.75 -6.74 -2.81
C VAL A 309 -4.45 -5.39 -3.00
N ASP A 310 -5.48 -5.38 -3.84
CA ASP A 310 -6.25 -4.17 -4.13
C ASP A 310 -7.31 -3.89 -3.06
N LYS A 311 -7.86 -2.68 -3.09
CA LYS A 311 -9.10 -2.34 -2.38
C LYS A 311 -10.22 -3.31 -2.75
N GLY A 312 -11.15 -3.49 -1.84
CA GLY A 312 -12.28 -4.40 -2.06
C GLY A 312 -11.98 -5.86 -1.73
N ALA A 313 -10.77 -6.20 -1.29
CA ALA A 313 -10.47 -7.52 -0.76
C ALA A 313 -11.28 -7.79 0.52
N ALA A 314 -12.02 -8.89 0.52
CA ALA A 314 -12.78 -9.34 1.68
C ALA A 314 -11.85 -9.99 2.71
N GLY A 315 -12.06 -9.67 3.99
CA GLY A 315 -11.40 -10.33 5.10
C GLY A 315 -11.96 -11.73 5.35
N TYR A 316 -11.16 -12.61 5.93
CA TYR A 316 -11.60 -13.91 6.36
C TYR A 316 -12.31 -13.82 7.72
N ASP A 317 -13.54 -14.27 7.80
CA ASP A 317 -14.30 -14.43 9.05
C ASP A 317 -14.48 -15.91 9.36
N PRO A 318 -13.89 -16.41 10.45
CA PRO A 318 -14.06 -17.82 10.85
C PRO A 318 -15.49 -18.17 11.24
N ALA A 319 -16.35 -17.21 11.54
CA ALA A 319 -17.74 -17.43 11.92
C ALA A 319 -18.72 -17.40 10.74
N ALA A 320 -18.54 -16.48 9.81
CA ALA A 320 -19.47 -16.25 8.70
C ALA A 320 -18.87 -16.59 7.31
N GLY A 321 -17.55 -16.82 7.22
CA GLY A 321 -16.89 -17.17 5.97
C GLY A 321 -16.55 -15.96 5.12
N ASP A 322 -17.26 -15.74 4.02
CA ASP A 322 -16.93 -14.73 3.01
C ASP A 322 -17.76 -13.44 3.20
N HIS A 323 -17.04 -12.32 3.32
CA HIS A 323 -17.60 -10.96 3.37
C HIS A 323 -17.55 -10.24 2.02
N ALA A 324 -17.57 -10.93 0.90
CA ALA A 324 -17.46 -10.36 -0.44
C ALA A 324 -18.52 -9.29 -0.73
N ASN A 325 -19.71 -9.43 -0.15
CA ASN A 325 -20.82 -8.48 -0.30
C ASN A 325 -20.90 -7.42 0.80
N ASP A 326 -19.96 -7.44 1.76
CA ASP A 326 -19.92 -6.43 2.81
C ASP A 326 -19.53 -5.06 2.26
N THR A 327 -20.15 -4.01 2.78
CA THR A 327 -19.86 -2.62 2.40
C THR A 327 -19.12 -1.87 3.50
N THR A 328 -18.89 -2.49 4.66
CA THR A 328 -18.20 -1.88 5.80
C THR A 328 -16.68 -2.04 5.69
N GLY A 329 -15.94 -1.04 6.17
CA GLY A 329 -14.47 -1.11 6.22
C GLY A 329 -13.92 -2.14 7.22
N THR A 330 -14.76 -2.73 8.07
CA THR A 330 -14.35 -3.72 9.06
C THR A 330 -13.94 -5.04 8.40
N TRP A 331 -14.73 -5.49 7.41
CA TRP A 331 -14.51 -6.77 6.75
C TRP A 331 -14.03 -6.66 5.30
N LYS A 332 -14.09 -5.48 4.71
CA LYS A 332 -13.67 -5.26 3.33
C LYS A 332 -12.74 -4.06 3.22
N ALA A 333 -11.57 -4.29 2.67
CA ALA A 333 -10.57 -3.24 2.51
C ALA A 333 -11.08 -2.09 1.63
N THR A 334 -11.01 -0.86 2.10
CA THR A 334 -11.42 0.35 1.35
C THR A 334 -10.30 0.97 0.54
N ALA A 335 -9.05 0.59 0.82
CA ALA A 335 -7.83 0.97 0.11
C ALA A 335 -6.97 -0.26 -0.19
N ALA A 336 -5.98 -0.12 -1.06
CA ALA A 336 -5.02 -1.19 -1.30
C ALA A 336 -4.17 -1.48 -0.05
N ALA A 337 -3.59 -2.66 0.00
CA ALA A 337 -2.94 -3.18 1.20
C ALA A 337 -1.64 -2.45 1.58
N VAL A 338 -1.35 -2.44 2.88
CA VAL A 338 -0.01 -2.25 3.42
C VAL A 338 0.66 -3.61 3.51
N SER A 339 1.72 -3.83 2.74
CA SER A 339 2.48 -5.07 2.73
C SER A 339 3.84 -4.91 3.41
N VAL A 340 4.15 -5.79 4.33
CA VAL A 340 5.48 -5.89 4.97
C VAL A 340 6.31 -7.06 4.43
N GLY A 341 5.90 -7.63 3.30
CA GLY A 341 6.54 -8.78 2.68
C GLY A 341 6.03 -9.05 1.27
N LYS A 342 6.18 -10.26 0.80
CA LYS A 342 5.62 -10.74 -0.47
C LYS A 342 5.20 -12.20 -0.38
N ALA A 343 4.25 -12.60 -1.19
CA ALA A 343 3.94 -14.01 -1.42
C ALA A 343 5.09 -14.73 -2.15
N ALA A 344 5.16 -16.05 -2.04
CA ALA A 344 6.05 -16.83 -2.88
C ALA A 344 5.55 -16.77 -4.34
N ASP A 345 6.50 -16.76 -5.27
CA ASP A 345 6.27 -16.92 -6.69
C ASP A 345 7.13 -18.08 -7.23
N PRO A 346 6.98 -18.54 -8.48
CA PRO A 346 7.73 -19.67 -9.02
C PRO A 346 9.25 -19.50 -9.01
N THR A 347 9.75 -18.28 -8.86
CA THR A 347 11.17 -17.93 -8.93
C THR A 347 11.76 -17.49 -7.59
N SER A 348 10.93 -17.20 -6.59
CA SER A 348 11.38 -16.68 -5.31
C SER A 348 10.50 -17.10 -4.13
N ALA A 349 11.13 -17.31 -2.98
CA ALA A 349 10.43 -17.61 -1.72
C ALA A 349 9.62 -16.42 -1.21
N ALA A 350 8.62 -16.71 -0.37
CA ALA A 350 7.88 -15.69 0.35
C ALA A 350 8.81 -14.90 1.29
N VAL A 351 8.50 -13.64 1.48
CA VAL A 351 9.10 -12.78 2.52
C VAL A 351 8.01 -12.42 3.51
N THR A 352 8.20 -12.80 4.77
CA THR A 352 7.26 -12.50 5.85
C THR A 352 7.96 -11.76 6.99
N ARG A 353 7.22 -10.91 7.71
CA ARG A 353 7.74 -10.15 8.86
C ARG A 353 6.76 -10.18 10.02
N GLN A 354 7.29 -10.22 11.23
CA GLN A 354 6.50 -9.94 12.43
C GLN A 354 6.33 -8.42 12.57
N ILE A 355 5.11 -8.01 12.95
CA ILE A 355 4.87 -6.65 13.42
C ILE A 355 4.95 -6.69 14.94
N THR A 356 6.01 -6.12 15.52
CA THR A 356 6.28 -6.14 16.96
C THR A 356 5.86 -4.84 17.63
N ASN A 357 5.68 -4.89 18.98
CA ASN A 357 5.31 -3.73 19.79
C ASN A 357 3.95 -3.12 19.43
N VAL A 358 3.02 -3.95 18.96
CA VAL A 358 1.65 -3.56 18.69
C VAL A 358 0.89 -3.49 20.00
N ALA A 359 0.33 -2.32 20.33
CA ALA A 359 -0.58 -2.16 21.47
C ALA A 359 -1.89 -2.92 21.23
N ALA A 360 -2.63 -3.18 22.30
CA ALA A 360 -3.97 -3.78 22.19
C ALA A 360 -4.91 -2.84 21.43
N GLY A 361 -5.59 -3.39 20.43
CA GLY A 361 -6.59 -2.66 19.65
C GLY A 361 -7.81 -2.29 20.50
N THR A 362 -8.46 -1.17 20.18
CA THR A 362 -9.66 -0.65 20.85
C THR A 362 -10.87 -0.57 19.94
N GLN A 363 -10.65 -0.54 18.63
CA GLN A 363 -11.69 -0.48 17.59
C GLN A 363 -11.68 -1.76 16.75
N ASP A 364 -12.78 -2.06 16.08
CA ASP A 364 -12.93 -3.27 15.26
C ASP A 364 -11.97 -3.33 14.06
N THR A 365 -11.38 -2.20 13.68
CA THR A 365 -10.40 -2.09 12.59
C THR A 365 -8.95 -2.06 13.07
N ASP A 366 -8.71 -2.12 14.39
CA ASP A 366 -7.35 -2.12 14.94
C ASP A 366 -6.69 -3.50 14.85
N ALA A 367 -5.37 -3.51 14.81
CA ALA A 367 -4.60 -4.75 14.87
C ALA A 367 -4.73 -5.41 16.25
N VAL A 368 -4.91 -6.72 16.25
CA VAL A 368 -4.96 -7.54 17.47
C VAL A 368 -3.56 -8.02 17.83
N ASN A 369 -3.14 -7.87 19.08
CA ASN A 369 -1.90 -8.44 19.57
C ASN A 369 -2.08 -9.82 20.22
N VAL A 370 -0.95 -10.52 20.43
CA VAL A 370 -0.94 -11.89 21.01
C VAL A 370 -1.55 -11.92 22.41
N ALA A 371 -1.46 -10.86 23.19
CA ALA A 371 -2.03 -10.81 24.53
C ALA A 371 -3.57 -10.83 24.49
N GLN A 372 -4.18 -10.11 23.57
CA GLN A 372 -5.64 -10.14 23.37
C GLN A 372 -6.10 -11.54 22.93
N LEU A 373 -5.40 -12.19 22.00
CA LEU A 373 -5.70 -13.55 21.57
C LEU A 373 -5.57 -14.56 22.73
N LYS A 374 -4.51 -14.46 23.56
CA LYS A 374 -4.34 -15.28 24.76
C LYS A 374 -5.48 -15.06 25.76
N ALA A 375 -5.92 -13.82 25.97
CA ALA A 375 -7.03 -13.51 26.87
C ALA A 375 -8.35 -14.14 26.38
N VAL A 376 -8.61 -14.12 25.08
CA VAL A 376 -9.76 -14.80 24.45
C VAL A 376 -9.67 -16.30 24.70
N ASN A 377 -8.51 -16.93 24.41
CA ASN A 377 -8.31 -18.36 24.65
C ASN A 377 -8.55 -18.73 26.13
N THR A 378 -7.95 -18.00 27.06
CA THR A 378 -8.14 -18.20 28.51
C THR A 378 -9.61 -18.08 28.91
N LYS A 379 -10.34 -17.13 28.33
CA LYS A 379 -11.78 -16.97 28.57
C LYS A 379 -12.58 -18.21 28.12
N TYR A 380 -12.24 -18.76 26.94
CA TYR A 380 -12.90 -19.98 26.46
C TYR A 380 -12.52 -21.19 27.29
N ASP A 381 -11.24 -21.39 27.61
CA ASP A 381 -10.78 -22.48 28.48
C ASP A 381 -11.47 -22.45 29.84
N THR A 382 -11.57 -21.26 30.45
CA THR A 382 -12.26 -21.07 31.73
C THR A 382 -13.76 -21.41 31.63
N LYS A 383 -14.41 -21.09 30.51
CA LYS A 383 -15.82 -21.42 30.30
C LYS A 383 -16.02 -22.91 30.05
N LEU A 384 -15.18 -23.51 29.24
CA LEU A 384 -15.24 -24.95 28.92
C LEU A 384 -14.87 -25.82 30.12
N SER A 385 -13.89 -25.38 30.95
CA SER A 385 -13.52 -26.11 32.17
C SER A 385 -14.62 -26.13 33.25
N ARG A 386 -15.60 -25.22 33.19
CA ARG A 386 -16.79 -25.32 34.07
C ARG A 386 -17.61 -26.58 33.82
N GLY A 387 -17.64 -27.04 32.54
CA GLY A 387 -18.31 -28.26 32.17
C GLY A 387 -19.72 -28.42 32.77
N PHE A 388 -20.05 -29.61 33.14
CA PHE A 388 -21.27 -29.95 33.92
C PHE A 388 -20.93 -30.91 35.05
N ILE A 389 -21.73 -30.87 36.09
CA ILE A 389 -21.53 -31.70 37.28
C ILE A 389 -22.56 -32.83 37.29
N ILE A 390 -22.08 -34.06 37.37
CA ILE A 390 -22.94 -35.22 37.60
C ILE A 390 -22.95 -35.53 39.10
N LYS A 391 -24.14 -35.61 39.67
CA LYS A 391 -24.35 -35.94 41.08
C LYS A 391 -25.30 -37.10 41.25
N LYS A 392 -24.99 -37.93 42.22
CA LYS A 392 -25.95 -38.88 42.76
C LYS A 392 -26.87 -38.13 43.72
N GLY A 393 -28.13 -38.47 43.76
CA GLY A 393 -29.09 -37.91 44.71
C GLY A 393 -28.61 -37.99 46.18
N GLY A 394 -28.63 -36.83 46.88
CA GLY A 394 -28.15 -36.71 48.26
C GLY A 394 -26.66 -36.32 48.40
N GLU A 395 -25.88 -36.28 47.32
CA GLU A 395 -24.49 -35.82 47.39
C GLU A 395 -24.40 -34.30 47.42
N THR A 396 -23.49 -33.78 48.24
CA THR A 396 -23.19 -32.33 48.30
C THR A 396 -22.21 -31.92 47.25
N VAL A 397 -21.30 -32.81 46.85
CA VAL A 397 -20.28 -32.63 45.83
C VAL A 397 -20.49 -33.64 44.72
N GLY A 398 -20.42 -33.23 43.46
CA GLY A 398 -20.50 -34.11 42.29
C GLY A 398 -19.20 -34.13 41.52
N GLU A 399 -19.10 -35.05 40.58
CA GLU A 399 -17.99 -35.13 39.63
C GLU A 399 -18.16 -34.09 38.53
N THR A 400 -17.11 -33.30 38.24
CA THR A 400 -17.11 -32.31 37.17
C THR A 400 -16.59 -32.93 35.88
N ILE A 401 -17.40 -32.89 34.83
CA ILE A 401 -17.00 -33.25 33.48
C ILE A 401 -16.56 -31.96 32.77
N SER A 402 -15.26 -31.78 32.59
CA SER A 402 -14.69 -30.63 31.87
C SER A 402 -14.76 -30.85 30.36
N LEU A 403 -15.04 -29.77 29.62
CA LEU A 403 -15.12 -29.80 28.13
C LEU A 403 -13.84 -29.29 27.45
N ASN A 404 -12.80 -28.94 28.20
CA ASN A 404 -11.55 -28.40 27.67
C ASN A 404 -10.35 -29.38 27.71
N GLY A 405 -10.60 -30.67 27.95
CA GLY A 405 -9.56 -31.68 27.91
C GLY A 405 -9.10 -32.02 26.48
N ASP A 406 -7.90 -32.59 26.36
CA ASP A 406 -7.32 -33.02 25.06
C ASP A 406 -8.09 -34.22 24.46
N THR A 407 -8.89 -34.90 25.26
CA THR A 407 -9.73 -36.00 24.83
C THR A 407 -11.21 -35.65 25.08
N ALA A 408 -12.07 -36.20 24.26
CA ALA A 408 -13.52 -36.06 24.48
C ALA A 408 -13.90 -36.61 25.87
N PRO A 409 -14.64 -35.85 26.70
CA PRO A 409 -15.07 -36.35 28.00
C PRO A 409 -16.04 -37.50 27.81
N GLU A 410 -15.87 -38.51 28.60
CA GLU A 410 -16.73 -39.68 28.61
C GLU A 410 -17.63 -39.69 29.84
N ILE A 411 -18.88 -40.01 29.64
CA ILE A 411 -19.85 -40.30 30.70
C ILE A 411 -20.24 -41.74 30.55
N THR A 412 -19.89 -42.54 31.55
CA THR A 412 -20.30 -43.93 31.59
C THR A 412 -21.61 -44.06 32.37
N PHE A 413 -22.62 -44.57 31.72
CA PHE A 413 -23.89 -44.96 32.34
C PHE A 413 -23.86 -46.46 32.53
N ASP A 414 -23.86 -46.88 33.78
CA ASP A 414 -23.80 -48.29 34.13
C ASP A 414 -24.96 -48.67 35.07
N VAL A 415 -25.18 -49.93 35.21
CA VAL A 415 -26.11 -50.47 36.15
C VAL A 415 -25.36 -51.13 37.32
N ALA A 416 -25.65 -50.71 38.55
CA ALA A 416 -24.90 -51.09 39.73
C ALA A 416 -24.84 -52.64 39.97
N GLU A 417 -25.77 -53.41 39.43
CA GLU A 417 -25.83 -54.87 39.56
C GLU A 417 -26.39 -55.49 38.27
N ALA A 418 -25.54 -55.67 37.25
CA ALA A 418 -25.93 -56.23 35.95
C ALA A 418 -26.63 -57.64 36.07
N ASN A 419 -26.35 -58.34 37.11
CA ASN A 419 -26.92 -59.68 37.32
C ASN A 419 -28.39 -59.68 37.81
N LYS A 420 -28.97 -58.53 38.11
CA LYS A 420 -30.33 -58.36 38.57
C LYS A 420 -31.32 -57.90 37.50
N GLY A 421 -30.99 -58.08 36.27
CA GLY A 421 -31.90 -57.82 35.14
C GLY A 421 -32.03 -56.41 34.67
N LEU A 422 -31.26 -55.44 35.20
CA LEU A 422 -31.14 -54.09 34.65
C LEU A 422 -30.11 -54.11 33.53
N THR A 423 -30.40 -53.45 32.41
CA THR A 423 -29.48 -53.30 31.31
C THR A 423 -29.38 -51.86 30.95
N VAL A 424 -28.18 -51.45 30.53
CA VAL A 424 -27.93 -50.19 29.87
C VAL A 424 -27.30 -50.48 28.52
N ASP A 425 -27.81 -49.86 27.48
CA ASP A 425 -27.28 -50.00 26.13
C ASP A 425 -27.18 -48.63 25.47
N ARG A 426 -26.38 -48.52 24.45
CA ARG A 426 -26.17 -47.27 23.69
C ARG A 426 -26.50 -47.47 22.22
N ASP A 427 -27.35 -46.62 21.68
CA ASP A 427 -27.68 -46.55 20.27
C ASP A 427 -27.39 -45.13 19.77
N GLY A 428 -26.26 -45.00 19.11
CA GLY A 428 -25.77 -43.68 18.69
C GLY A 428 -25.52 -42.73 19.87
N LYS A 429 -26.30 -41.65 19.98
CA LYS A 429 -26.24 -40.65 21.06
C LYS A 429 -27.25 -40.91 22.18
N THR A 430 -27.97 -42.02 22.12
CA THR A 430 -29.04 -42.35 23.05
C THR A 430 -28.60 -43.44 24.03
N ILE A 431 -28.83 -43.23 25.33
CA ILE A 431 -28.67 -44.24 26.36
C ILE A 431 -30.03 -44.85 26.65
N LYS A 432 -30.08 -46.15 26.51
CA LYS A 432 -31.31 -46.94 26.70
C LYS A 432 -31.18 -47.79 27.96
N TYR A 433 -32.09 -47.61 28.87
CA TYR A 433 -32.21 -48.49 30.04
C TYR A 433 -33.30 -49.49 29.78
N GLY A 434 -33.00 -50.74 30.02
CA GLY A 434 -33.93 -51.86 29.84
C GLY A 434 -33.96 -52.80 31.03
N ILE A 435 -34.91 -53.70 31.01
CA ILE A 435 -35.01 -54.78 31.95
C ILE A 435 -34.90 -56.08 31.15
N ASP A 436 -33.92 -56.90 31.49
CA ASP A 436 -33.80 -58.26 30.98
C ASP A 436 -34.70 -59.21 31.86
N GLY A 437 -35.89 -59.44 31.36
CA GLY A 437 -36.87 -60.28 32.07
C GLY A 437 -36.40 -61.71 32.35
N SER A 438 -35.36 -62.18 31.59
CA SER A 438 -34.80 -63.52 31.81
C SER A 438 -33.90 -63.60 33.05
N LYS A 439 -33.49 -62.49 33.59
CA LYS A 439 -32.64 -62.38 34.80
C LYS A 439 -33.40 -61.93 36.02
N ILE A 440 -34.72 -61.69 35.91
CA ILE A 440 -35.59 -61.42 37.03
C ILE A 440 -36.04 -62.76 37.56
N ASP A 441 -35.48 -63.14 38.69
CA ASP A 441 -35.92 -64.37 39.37
C ASP A 441 -37.34 -64.20 40.02
N LEU A 442 -38.33 -64.68 39.34
CA LEU A 442 -39.74 -64.66 39.80
C LEU A 442 -40.15 -65.90 40.60
N ASN A 443 -39.21 -66.82 40.90
CA ASN A 443 -39.47 -68.13 41.52
C ASN A 443 -39.14 -68.16 43.02
N GLY A 444 -39.55 -67.23 43.78
CA GLY A 444 -39.37 -67.29 45.24
C GLY A 444 -40.55 -66.68 45.96
N ASN A 445 -41.12 -67.45 46.79
CA ASN A 445 -42.10 -67.04 47.77
C ASN A 445 -41.91 -65.59 48.21
N ASP A 446 -42.96 -64.82 48.08
CA ASP A 446 -43.04 -63.44 48.54
C ASP A 446 -42.41 -62.35 47.62
N THR A 447 -43.35 -61.62 47.07
CA THR A 447 -43.13 -60.29 46.56
C THR A 447 -41.91 -60.16 45.70
N ILE A 448 -42.10 -60.07 44.36
CA ILE A 448 -41.11 -59.55 43.46
C ILE A 448 -40.48 -58.35 44.18
N PRO A 449 -39.18 -58.41 44.51
CA PRO A 449 -38.57 -57.22 45.08
C PRO A 449 -38.73 -56.13 44.05
N GLY A 450 -39.74 -55.32 44.25
CA GLY A 450 -39.93 -54.16 43.40
C GLY A 450 -38.62 -53.30 43.43
N TRP A 451 -38.21 -52.83 42.33
CA TRP A 451 -37.13 -51.83 42.34
C TRP A 451 -37.69 -50.52 42.90
N THR A 452 -36.86 -49.80 43.62
CA THR A 452 -37.27 -48.53 44.23
C THR A 452 -36.76 -47.40 43.36
N LEU A 453 -37.67 -46.64 42.76
CA LEU A 453 -37.33 -45.41 42.12
C LEU A 453 -37.32 -44.28 43.15
N GLU A 454 -36.20 -43.68 43.39
CA GLU A 454 -36.04 -42.47 44.18
C GLU A 454 -35.63 -41.29 43.29
N VAL A 455 -36.43 -40.26 43.25
CA VAL A 455 -36.13 -39.05 42.55
C VAL A 455 -35.82 -37.94 43.56
N GLY A 456 -34.59 -37.53 43.64
CA GLY A 456 -34.14 -36.44 44.52
C GLY A 456 -34.19 -35.06 43.86
N VAL A 457 -34.69 -34.09 44.60
CA VAL A 457 -34.63 -32.66 44.18
C VAL A 457 -33.49 -31.97 44.91
N LYS A 458 -32.67 -31.24 44.19
CA LYS A 458 -31.60 -30.42 44.78
C LYS A 458 -32.20 -29.32 45.66
N PRO A 459 -31.81 -29.21 46.95
CA PRO A 459 -32.23 -28.10 47.80
C PRO A 459 -31.70 -26.76 47.23
N GLY A 460 -32.57 -25.75 47.13
CA GLY A 460 -32.17 -24.38 46.81
C GLY A 460 -32.46 -23.89 45.40
N ILE A 461 -33.15 -24.67 44.55
CA ILE A 461 -33.74 -24.16 43.32
C ILE A 461 -35.18 -23.74 43.62
N PRO A 462 -35.62 -22.52 43.28
CA PRO A 462 -37.00 -22.13 43.43
C PRO A 462 -37.88 -23.06 42.62
N THR A 463 -38.68 -23.87 43.30
CA THR A 463 -39.66 -24.72 42.68
C THR A 463 -40.82 -23.86 42.19
N ASN A 464 -40.86 -23.61 40.90
CA ASN A 464 -42.09 -23.22 40.31
C ASN A 464 -42.82 -24.54 39.95
N THR A 465 -43.68 -24.95 40.86
CA THR A 465 -44.72 -25.98 40.73
C THR A 465 -44.25 -27.40 40.36
N GLY A 466 -43.95 -28.17 41.35
CA GLY A 466 -43.87 -29.61 41.28
C GLY A 466 -43.16 -30.17 42.50
N SER A 467 -43.90 -30.43 43.59
CA SER A 467 -43.37 -31.17 44.72
C SER A 467 -43.05 -32.59 44.29
N ALA A 468 -41.73 -32.87 44.12
CA ALA A 468 -41.33 -34.27 44.25
C ALA A 468 -41.29 -34.59 45.72
N GLU A 469 -42.38 -34.96 46.28
CA GLU A 469 -42.40 -35.63 47.58
C GLU A 469 -41.73 -37.00 47.41
N GLY A 470 -40.55 -37.14 48.00
CA GLY A 470 -39.74 -38.32 47.95
C GLY A 470 -40.32 -39.49 48.72
N ASN A 471 -41.40 -40.02 48.25
CA ASN A 471 -41.88 -41.30 48.72
C ASN A 471 -41.25 -42.42 47.91
N LYS A 472 -40.34 -43.15 48.54
CA LYS A 472 -39.85 -44.42 47.99
C LYS A 472 -41.04 -45.32 47.66
N LYS A 473 -41.24 -45.56 46.35
CA LYS A 473 -42.26 -46.49 45.89
C LYS A 473 -41.61 -47.75 45.36
N VAL A 474 -41.98 -48.87 45.92
CA VAL A 474 -41.68 -50.20 45.37
C VAL A 474 -42.54 -50.40 44.13
N ILE A 475 -41.93 -50.53 42.98
CA ILE A 475 -42.56 -50.75 41.68
C ILE A 475 -42.78 -52.27 41.58
N LYS A 476 -43.99 -52.66 41.54
CA LYS A 476 -44.40 -54.06 41.34
C LYS A 476 -44.64 -54.34 39.84
N PRO A 477 -44.66 -55.62 39.43
CA PRO A 477 -45.08 -55.93 38.07
C PRO A 477 -46.49 -55.39 37.81
N ASN A 478 -46.65 -54.76 36.65
CA ASN A 478 -47.81 -54.02 36.16
C ASN A 478 -48.03 -52.62 36.77
N ASP A 479 -47.14 -52.12 37.59
CA ASP A 479 -47.15 -50.70 37.94
C ASP A 479 -46.71 -49.83 36.78
N THR A 480 -47.37 -48.74 36.61
CA THR A 480 -46.94 -47.72 35.63
C THR A 480 -45.92 -46.75 36.27
N VAL A 481 -44.72 -46.71 35.72
CA VAL A 481 -43.72 -45.74 36.12
C VAL A 481 -43.80 -44.57 35.15
N THR A 482 -44.09 -43.38 35.64
CA THR A 482 -44.07 -42.13 34.84
C THR A 482 -42.82 -41.37 35.18
N LEU A 483 -41.89 -41.29 34.23
CA LEU A 483 -40.74 -40.44 34.33
C LEU A 483 -41.10 -39.07 33.74
N ARG A 484 -40.88 -38.01 34.51
CA ARG A 484 -41.05 -36.62 34.04
C ARG A 484 -39.70 -35.94 33.99
N ALA A 485 -39.44 -35.28 32.92
CA ALA A 485 -38.24 -34.47 32.76
C ALA A 485 -38.57 -33.00 32.94
N ASP A 486 -37.70 -32.26 33.61
CA ASP A 486 -37.77 -30.83 33.76
C ASP A 486 -36.34 -30.25 33.64
N ASN A 487 -36.25 -28.97 33.32
CA ASN A 487 -34.99 -28.20 33.35
C ASN A 487 -33.78 -28.82 32.60
N GLY A 488 -33.97 -29.25 31.36
CA GLY A 488 -32.84 -29.62 30.49
C GLY A 488 -32.68 -31.12 30.23
N ILE A 489 -33.61 -31.95 30.69
CA ILE A 489 -33.65 -33.34 30.33
C ILE A 489 -34.88 -33.63 29.48
N ARG A 490 -34.70 -34.33 28.37
CA ARG A 490 -35.80 -34.85 27.56
C ARG A 490 -35.89 -36.37 27.76
N LEU A 491 -37.08 -36.80 28.03
CA LEU A 491 -37.41 -38.20 28.05
C LEU A 491 -38.25 -38.55 26.82
N LYS A 492 -37.86 -39.58 26.10
CA LYS A 492 -38.69 -40.20 25.05
C LYS A 492 -38.82 -41.67 25.37
N GLN A 493 -40.04 -42.19 25.34
CA GLN A 493 -40.31 -43.61 25.52
C GLN A 493 -40.88 -44.15 24.20
N GLU A 494 -40.29 -45.22 23.71
CA GLU A 494 -40.76 -45.91 22.52
C GLU A 494 -40.44 -47.41 22.67
N ASN A 495 -41.43 -48.26 22.46
CA ASN A 495 -41.29 -49.71 22.53
C ASN A 495 -40.68 -50.27 23.85
N GLY A 496 -41.03 -49.70 24.98
CA GLY A 496 -40.54 -50.16 26.30
C GLY A 496 -39.18 -49.59 26.71
N VAL A 497 -38.58 -48.76 25.88
CA VAL A 497 -37.28 -48.08 26.13
C VAL A 497 -37.54 -46.64 26.51
N VAL A 498 -36.85 -46.14 27.53
CA VAL A 498 -36.84 -44.72 27.90
C VAL A 498 -35.52 -44.11 27.44
N ASP A 499 -35.59 -43.21 26.48
CA ASP A 499 -34.47 -42.45 26.00
C ASP A 499 -34.33 -41.15 26.82
N ILE A 500 -33.16 -40.97 27.42
CA ILE A 500 -32.85 -39.78 28.21
C ILE A 500 -31.88 -38.91 27.44
N GLY A 501 -32.28 -37.72 27.05
CA GLY A 501 -31.45 -36.76 26.35
C GLY A 501 -31.32 -35.46 27.12
N LEU A 502 -30.23 -34.75 26.93
CA LEU A 502 -30.05 -33.40 27.46
C LEU A 502 -30.81 -32.39 26.58
N LYS A 503 -31.73 -31.66 27.16
CA LYS A 503 -32.61 -30.70 26.49
C LYS A 503 -31.90 -29.41 26.12
N TYR A 504 -30.82 -29.06 26.81
CA TYR A 504 -30.12 -27.78 26.71
C TYR A 504 -28.71 -27.90 26.12
N MET A 505 -28.37 -29.01 25.54
CA MET A 505 -27.13 -29.16 24.79
C MET A 505 -27.46 -29.65 23.39
N ALA A 506 -27.61 -28.73 22.44
CA ALA A 506 -27.77 -29.07 21.05
C ALA A 506 -26.44 -28.80 20.33
N VAL A 507 -25.80 -29.88 19.87
CA VAL A 507 -24.72 -29.82 18.90
C VAL A 507 -25.31 -30.29 17.59
N ASP A 508 -25.50 -29.36 16.69
CA ASP A 508 -25.90 -29.55 15.28
C ASP A 508 -27.33 -30.02 14.97
N THR A 509 -27.98 -29.21 14.30
CA THR A 509 -28.36 -29.10 12.92
C THR A 509 -29.74 -29.50 12.48
N LYS A 510 -30.59 -30.16 13.15
CA LYS A 510 -31.93 -30.47 12.59
C LYS A 510 -33.05 -30.72 13.61
N TRP A 511 -33.06 -29.97 14.65
CA TRP A 511 -34.18 -30.08 15.59
C TRP A 511 -35.09 -28.87 15.47
N THR A 512 -36.09 -28.96 14.61
CA THR A 512 -37.18 -27.98 14.54
C THR A 512 -38.21 -28.28 15.65
N ASN A 513 -38.56 -27.25 16.42
CA ASN A 513 -39.64 -27.17 17.39
C ASN A 513 -39.30 -27.57 18.85
N ILE A 514 -38.29 -26.94 19.44
CA ILE A 514 -38.18 -26.99 20.91
C ILE A 514 -37.81 -25.58 21.39
N ASN A 515 -38.56 -25.00 22.32
CA ASN A 515 -38.21 -23.75 23.03
C ASN A 515 -37.08 -23.97 24.07
N ASP A 516 -36.18 -24.83 23.76
CA ASP A 516 -35.04 -25.23 24.57
C ASP A 516 -33.77 -24.52 24.01
N ALA A 517 -32.61 -24.94 24.35
CA ALA A 517 -31.42 -24.44 23.70
C ALA A 517 -31.51 -24.75 22.19
N ALA A 518 -31.50 -23.74 21.35
CA ALA A 518 -31.59 -23.90 19.92
C ALA A 518 -30.24 -23.50 19.28
N ALA A 519 -29.69 -24.40 18.50
CA ALA A 519 -28.54 -24.10 17.68
C ALA A 519 -28.91 -24.35 16.21
N THR A 520 -28.74 -23.35 15.35
CA THR A 520 -28.95 -23.47 13.92
C THR A 520 -27.64 -23.28 13.19
N ASN A 521 -27.52 -23.86 12.01
CA ASN A 521 -26.34 -23.71 11.14
C ASN A 521 -24.97 -24.05 11.80
N GLY A 522 -24.90 -25.10 12.62
CA GLY A 522 -23.64 -25.57 13.22
C GLY A 522 -23.18 -24.84 14.49
N GLY A 523 -24.06 -24.07 15.10
CA GLY A 523 -23.81 -23.43 16.39
C GLY A 523 -23.90 -24.40 17.60
N MET A 524 -23.40 -23.97 18.75
CA MET A 524 -23.55 -24.67 20.05
C MET A 524 -24.34 -23.80 21.03
N ALA A 525 -25.43 -24.28 21.55
CA ALA A 525 -26.21 -23.60 22.59
C ALA A 525 -26.29 -24.43 23.86
N ILE A 526 -25.92 -23.89 25.00
CA ILE A 526 -26.02 -24.54 26.33
C ILE A 526 -26.75 -23.60 27.29
N GLY A 527 -27.88 -24.03 27.79
CA GLY A 527 -28.71 -23.28 28.71
C GLY A 527 -30.14 -23.08 28.21
N ALA A 528 -31.08 -22.88 29.12
CA ALA A 528 -32.48 -22.66 28.77
C ALA A 528 -32.66 -21.32 28.01
N ASN A 529 -33.45 -21.35 26.94
CA ASN A 529 -33.67 -20.20 26.04
C ASN A 529 -32.39 -19.57 25.43
N SER A 530 -31.29 -20.30 25.40
CA SER A 530 -30.12 -19.85 24.62
C SER A 530 -30.34 -20.17 23.14
N ASN A 531 -29.98 -19.21 22.28
CA ASN A 531 -30.12 -19.33 20.83
C ASN A 531 -28.81 -19.04 20.14
N ALA A 532 -28.33 -19.96 19.34
CA ALA A 532 -27.11 -19.81 18.55
C ALA A 532 -27.46 -19.91 17.07
N ASP A 533 -27.77 -18.78 16.43
CA ASP A 533 -28.33 -18.70 15.08
C ASP A 533 -27.30 -18.62 13.96
N GLY A 534 -26.02 -18.48 14.26
CA GLY A 534 -24.95 -18.34 13.26
C GLY A 534 -24.09 -19.59 13.11
N GLU A 535 -23.52 -19.81 11.92
CA GLU A 535 -22.48 -20.82 11.69
C GLU A 535 -21.35 -20.63 12.70
N THR A 536 -21.02 -21.67 13.48
CA THR A 536 -20.03 -21.68 14.56
C THR A 536 -20.29 -20.70 15.72
N SER A 537 -21.49 -20.20 15.88
CA SER A 537 -21.86 -19.40 17.06
C SER A 537 -21.96 -20.24 18.31
N VAL A 538 -21.61 -19.69 19.46
CA VAL A 538 -21.74 -20.34 20.76
C VAL A 538 -22.56 -19.44 21.69
N ALA A 539 -23.69 -19.95 22.15
CA ALA A 539 -24.55 -19.33 23.16
C ALA A 539 -24.48 -20.11 24.47
N LEU A 540 -23.99 -19.49 25.53
CA LEU A 540 -23.82 -20.10 26.84
C LEU A 540 -24.56 -19.29 27.90
N GLY A 541 -25.56 -19.86 28.51
CA GLY A 541 -26.29 -19.22 29.59
C GLY A 541 -27.81 -19.17 29.40
N TRP A 542 -28.50 -18.61 30.36
CA TRP A 542 -29.95 -18.46 30.31
C TRP A 542 -30.32 -17.20 29.53
N GLY A 543 -31.03 -17.34 28.41
CA GLY A 543 -31.46 -16.22 27.58
C GLY A 543 -30.36 -15.56 26.73
N SER A 544 -29.26 -16.24 26.43
CA SER A 544 -28.17 -15.77 25.59
C SER A 544 -28.41 -16.00 24.10
#